data_82bef67f9250d70c65f2ffa9fc561764
#
_entry.id   82bef67f9250d70c65f2ffa9fc561764
#
_cell.length_a   1.000
_cell.length_b   1.000
_cell.length_c   1.000
_cell.angle_alpha   90.00
_cell.angle_beta   90.00
_cell.angle_gamma   90.00
#
_symmetry.space_group_name_H-M   'P 1'
#
loop_
_entity.id
_entity.type
_entity.pdbx_description
1 polymer ?
#
loop_
_entity_poly.entity_id
_entity_poly.type
_entity_poly.pdbx_seq_one_letter_code
_entity_poly.pdbx_strand_id
1 'polypeptide(L)'
;KEQKKSYKKSDANPENWTYLEDSDQWIKPDGVVYSFKNYSRRTDKYGFERDIKIYEADPVQASEELDQLARTEKGNLKQIQYNPTWNYFKNLVKEKLTSKEGARIYAKRKVDVEPVFGRMKGVFGVRRVHVRGQKVVETEIGFLL
;
A
#
# COMPACT_ATOMS: atom_id res chain seq x y z
N LYS A 1 -2.92 8.07 -4.94
CA LYS A 1 -2.51 9.07 -3.91
C LYS A 1 -1.19 8.67 -3.23
N GLU A 2 -1.04 7.44 -2.79
CA GLU A 2 0.10 6.92 -2.00
C GLU A 2 1.47 7.02 -2.69
N GLN A 3 1.53 7.08 -4.01
CA GLN A 3 2.79 7.15 -4.77
C GLN A 3 3.35 8.58 -4.88
N LYS A 4 2.55 9.62 -4.59
CA LYS A 4 2.99 11.01 -4.68
C LYS A 4 3.98 11.32 -3.55
N LYS A 5 5.10 11.97 -3.89
CA LYS A 5 6.13 12.39 -2.90
C LYS A 5 5.54 13.29 -1.80
N SER A 6 4.57 14.14 -2.14
CA SER A 6 3.86 14.98 -1.17
C SER A 6 3.06 14.16 -0.15
N TYR A 7 2.36 13.09 -0.58
CA TYR A 7 1.61 12.23 0.33
C TYR A 7 2.53 11.45 1.29
N LYS A 8 3.69 10.97 0.80
CA LYS A 8 4.64 10.23 1.63
C LYS A 8 5.17 11.04 2.82
N LYS A 9 5.22 12.37 2.69
CA LYS A 9 5.67 13.30 3.75
C LYS A 9 4.50 13.92 4.52
N SER A 10 3.26 13.62 4.15
CA SER A 10 2.07 14.20 4.76
C SER A 10 1.73 13.52 6.07
N ASP A 11 1.23 14.30 7.03
CA ASP A 11 0.66 13.80 8.29
C ASP A 11 -0.59 12.96 8.09
N ALA A 12 -1.21 13.02 6.91
CA ALA A 12 -2.30 12.13 6.54
C ALA A 12 -1.86 10.69 6.21
N ASN A 13 -0.55 10.44 6.10
CA ASN A 13 -0.03 9.11 5.83
C ASN A 13 0.24 8.35 7.13
N PRO A 14 -0.48 7.25 7.41
CA PRO A 14 -0.28 6.47 8.64
C PRO A 14 1.14 5.88 8.80
N GLU A 15 1.93 5.78 7.73
CA GLU A 15 3.32 5.35 7.82
C GLU A 15 4.21 6.35 8.60
N ASN A 16 3.77 7.61 8.73
CA ASN A 16 4.47 8.65 9.48
C ASN A 16 3.98 8.77 10.94
N TRP A 17 3.04 7.91 11.34
CA TRP A 17 2.44 7.93 12.68
C TRP A 17 3.21 7.01 13.62
N THR A 18 3.17 7.31 14.91
CA THR A 18 3.77 6.47 15.95
C THR A 18 2.75 5.43 16.40
N TYR A 19 3.13 4.16 16.39
CA TYR A 19 2.32 3.07 16.92
C TYR A 19 2.78 2.70 18.32
N LEU A 20 1.86 2.64 19.27
CA LEU A 20 2.09 2.19 20.64
C LEU A 20 1.57 0.76 20.78
N GLU A 21 2.49 -0.20 20.91
CA GLU A 21 2.16 -1.63 21.01
C GLU A 21 1.39 -1.96 22.31
N ASP A 22 1.79 -1.35 23.43
CA ASP A 22 1.21 -1.63 24.75
C ASP A 22 -0.28 -1.29 24.83
N SER A 23 -0.72 -0.25 24.15
CA SER A 23 -2.10 0.23 24.16
C SER A 23 -2.87 -0.02 22.87
N ASP A 24 -2.22 -0.60 21.84
CA ASP A 24 -2.77 -0.79 20.49
C ASP A 24 -3.36 0.52 19.92
N GLN A 25 -2.56 1.61 19.96
CA GLN A 25 -2.96 2.96 19.56
C GLN A 25 -2.01 3.55 18.53
N TRP A 26 -2.54 4.42 17.69
CA TRP A 26 -1.78 5.23 16.76
C TRP A 26 -1.79 6.70 17.17
N ILE A 27 -0.63 7.33 17.21
CA ILE A 27 -0.48 8.75 17.46
C ILE A 27 -0.07 9.45 16.17
N LYS A 28 -0.90 10.35 15.71
CA LYS A 28 -0.63 11.20 14.57
C LYS A 28 0.34 12.33 14.96
N PRO A 29 1.18 12.86 14.04
CA PRO A 29 2.12 13.95 14.36
C PRO A 29 1.49 15.22 14.95
N ASP A 30 0.21 15.49 14.68
CA ASP A 30 -0.55 16.59 15.26
C ASP A 30 -1.06 16.33 16.70
N GLY A 31 -0.78 15.15 17.27
CA GLY A 31 -1.14 14.76 18.62
C GLY A 31 -2.48 14.04 18.76
N VAL A 32 -3.24 13.87 17.69
CA VAL A 32 -4.50 13.09 17.74
C VAL A 32 -4.19 11.60 17.91
N VAL A 33 -4.81 11.00 18.93
CA VAL A 33 -4.70 9.58 19.24
C VAL A 33 -5.84 8.81 18.59
N TYR A 34 -5.52 7.64 18.04
CA TYR A 34 -6.49 6.73 17.45
C TYR A 34 -6.43 5.39 18.18
N SER A 35 -7.50 5.07 18.89
CA SER A 35 -7.63 3.83 19.66
C SER A 35 -8.29 2.73 18.84
N PHE A 36 -7.95 1.48 19.16
CA PHE A 36 -8.58 0.32 18.52
C PHE A 36 -10.09 0.33 18.79
N LYS A 37 -10.88 0.20 17.73
CA LYS A 37 -12.34 0.15 17.80
C LYS A 37 -12.86 -1.27 17.63
N ASN A 38 -12.59 -1.87 16.47
CA ASN A 38 -13.07 -3.22 16.14
C ASN A 38 -12.31 -3.83 14.96
N TYR A 39 -12.54 -5.13 14.76
CA TYR A 39 -12.15 -5.83 13.53
C TYR A 39 -13.26 -5.74 12.49
N SER A 40 -12.87 -5.62 11.23
CA SER A 40 -13.76 -5.71 10.08
C SER A 40 -13.20 -6.71 9.09
N ARG A 41 -14.05 -7.59 8.57
CA ARG A 41 -13.70 -8.53 7.52
C ARG A 41 -14.27 -8.04 6.20
N ARG A 42 -13.44 -8.00 5.17
CA ARG A 42 -13.84 -7.62 3.82
C ARG A 42 -13.49 -8.71 2.83
N THR A 43 -14.45 -9.08 2.02
CA THR A 43 -14.28 -10.03 0.92
C THR A 43 -14.21 -9.26 -0.39
N ASP A 44 -13.21 -9.57 -1.22
CA ASP A 44 -13.13 -8.99 -2.55
C ASP A 44 -13.99 -9.75 -3.57
N LYS A 45 -14.04 -9.25 -4.82
CA LYS A 45 -14.84 -9.87 -5.89
C LYS A 45 -14.44 -11.30 -6.27
N TYR A 46 -13.27 -11.75 -5.80
CA TYR A 46 -12.76 -13.10 -6.05
C TYR A 46 -12.93 -14.04 -4.85
N GLY A 47 -13.62 -13.60 -3.79
CA GLY A 47 -13.84 -14.37 -2.58
C GLY A 47 -12.68 -14.32 -1.57
N PHE A 48 -11.64 -13.50 -1.81
CA PHE A 48 -10.53 -13.36 -0.86
C PHE A 48 -10.93 -12.49 0.33
N GLU A 49 -10.83 -13.06 1.53
CA GLU A 49 -11.14 -12.37 2.77
C GLU A 49 -9.92 -11.64 3.34
N ARG A 50 -10.15 -10.44 3.86
CA ARG A 50 -9.13 -9.59 4.49
C ARG A 50 -9.61 -9.15 5.85
N ASP A 51 -8.81 -9.40 6.87
CA ASP A 51 -9.04 -8.86 8.20
C ASP A 51 -8.41 -7.46 8.30
N ILE A 52 -9.23 -6.53 8.74
CA ILE A 52 -8.86 -5.11 8.86
C ILE A 52 -9.13 -4.69 10.30
N LYS A 53 -8.14 -4.09 10.95
CA LYS A 53 -8.31 -3.36 12.21
C LYS A 53 -8.83 -1.96 11.91
N ILE A 54 -9.85 -1.54 12.60
CA ILE A 54 -10.39 -0.17 12.55
C ILE A 54 -9.98 0.53 13.83
N TYR A 55 -9.31 1.68 13.68
CA TYR A 55 -9.00 2.59 14.77
C TYR A 55 -9.81 3.86 14.58
N GLU A 56 -10.31 4.42 15.67
CA GLU A 56 -11.09 5.65 15.69
C GLU A 56 -10.36 6.71 16.53
N ALA A 57 -10.41 7.95 16.05
CA ALA A 57 -9.83 9.06 16.80
C ALA A 57 -10.52 9.21 18.14
N ASP A 58 -9.75 9.38 19.20
CA ASP A 58 -10.28 9.64 20.53
C ASP A 58 -10.82 11.09 20.61
N PRO A 59 -11.99 11.32 21.21
CA PRO A 59 -12.50 12.66 21.44
C PRO A 59 -11.60 13.41 22.43
N VAL A 60 -11.16 14.61 22.05
CA VAL A 60 -10.23 15.40 22.86
C VAL A 60 -11.00 16.48 23.61
N GLN A 61 -11.24 16.28 24.91
CA GLN A 61 -11.94 17.26 25.74
C GLN A 61 -11.04 18.44 26.17
N ALA A 62 -9.72 18.25 26.16
CA ALA A 62 -8.77 19.23 26.67
C ALA A 62 -8.45 20.38 25.70
N SER A 63 -8.71 20.23 24.41
CA SER A 63 -8.43 21.23 23.37
C SER A 63 -9.44 21.13 22.24
N GLU A 64 -10.15 22.23 22.02
CA GLU A 64 -11.14 22.32 20.93
C GLU A 64 -10.49 22.18 19.54
N GLU A 65 -9.28 22.69 19.38
CA GLU A 65 -8.51 22.57 18.12
C GLU A 65 -8.17 21.10 17.80
N LEU A 66 -7.72 20.33 18.80
CA LEU A 66 -7.41 18.92 18.64
C LEU A 66 -8.68 18.08 18.39
N ASP A 67 -9.79 18.42 19.06
CA ASP A 67 -11.07 17.73 18.82
C ASP A 67 -11.57 17.98 17.39
N GLN A 68 -11.41 19.19 16.85
CA GLN A 68 -11.72 19.47 15.45
C GLN A 68 -10.81 18.68 14.48
N LEU A 69 -9.52 18.50 14.80
CA LEU A 69 -8.62 17.66 14.01
C LEU A 69 -8.98 16.18 14.07
N ALA A 70 -9.56 15.72 15.16
CA ALA A 70 -10.06 14.36 15.34
C ALA A 70 -11.36 14.08 14.56
N ARG A 71 -12.11 15.12 14.16
CA ARG A 71 -13.40 14.99 13.49
C ARG A 71 -13.33 15.24 11.99
N THR A 72 -14.30 14.69 11.28
CA THR A 72 -14.58 14.99 9.87
C THR A 72 -15.40 16.29 9.78
N GLU A 73 -15.50 16.87 8.58
CA GLU A 73 -16.36 18.04 8.30
C GLU A 73 -17.83 17.86 8.74
N LYS A 74 -18.29 16.60 8.82
CA LYS A 74 -19.65 16.24 9.26
C LYS A 74 -19.75 16.00 10.77
N GLY A 75 -18.69 16.26 11.54
CA GLY A 75 -18.63 16.09 12.99
C GLY A 75 -18.37 14.67 13.50
N ASN A 76 -18.28 13.66 12.62
CA ASN A 76 -17.97 12.28 13.03
C ASN A 76 -16.48 12.13 13.36
N LEU A 77 -16.14 11.25 14.29
CA LEU A 77 -14.75 10.90 14.58
C LEU A 77 -14.09 10.25 13.35
N LYS A 78 -12.86 10.64 13.07
CA LYS A 78 -12.07 10.07 11.96
C LYS A 78 -11.69 8.64 12.29
N GLN A 79 -11.69 7.80 11.25
CA GLN A 79 -11.29 6.40 11.37
C GLN A 79 -10.18 6.09 10.38
N ILE A 80 -9.25 5.22 10.78
CA ILE A 80 -8.26 4.61 9.91
C ILE A 80 -8.45 3.11 9.86
N GLN A 81 -8.11 2.54 8.71
CA GLN A 81 -8.18 1.10 8.45
C GLN A 81 -6.77 0.58 8.28
N TYR A 82 -6.41 -0.39 9.11
CA TYR A 82 -5.11 -1.02 9.10
C TYR A 82 -5.25 -2.50 8.78
N ASN A 83 -4.55 -2.95 7.74
CA ASN A 83 -4.47 -4.37 7.40
C ASN A 83 -3.11 -4.91 7.86
N PRO A 84 -3.05 -5.67 8.96
CA PRO A 84 -1.78 -6.16 9.51
C PRO A 84 -1.06 -7.10 8.55
N THR A 85 -1.79 -8.00 7.90
CA THR A 85 -1.22 -8.96 6.95
C THR A 85 -0.60 -8.28 5.74
N TRP A 86 -1.30 -7.28 5.18
CA TRP A 86 -0.77 -6.49 4.06
C TRP A 86 0.50 -5.74 4.45
N ASN A 87 0.49 -5.08 5.60
CA ASN A 87 1.65 -4.32 6.06
C ASN A 87 2.85 -5.21 6.40
N TYR A 88 2.61 -6.39 6.97
CA TYR A 88 3.66 -7.39 7.19
C TYR A 88 4.35 -7.77 5.87
N PHE A 89 3.59 -8.17 4.85
CA PHE A 89 4.17 -8.55 3.56
C PHE A 89 4.81 -7.37 2.83
N LYS A 90 4.22 -6.18 2.92
CA LYS A 90 4.80 -4.95 2.36
C LYS A 90 6.17 -4.65 2.97
N ASN A 91 6.30 -4.75 4.29
CA ASN A 91 7.56 -4.54 5.00
C ASN A 91 8.59 -5.63 4.65
N LEU A 92 8.18 -6.89 4.61
CA LEU A 92 9.04 -8.01 4.21
C LEU A 92 9.62 -7.82 2.80
N VAL A 93 8.78 -7.44 1.85
CA VAL A 93 9.22 -7.16 0.47
C VAL A 93 10.14 -5.95 0.43
N LYS A 94 9.81 -4.88 1.16
CA LYS A 94 10.63 -3.68 1.25
C LYS A 94 12.02 -4.00 1.82
N GLU A 95 12.09 -4.75 2.90
CA GLU A 95 13.34 -5.19 3.52
C GLU A 95 14.20 -6.01 2.54
N LYS A 96 13.60 -7.01 1.88
CA LYS A 96 14.29 -7.82 0.88
C LYS A 96 14.82 -6.99 -0.29
N LEU A 97 14.01 -6.06 -0.82
CA LEU A 97 14.41 -5.22 -1.96
C LEU A 97 15.47 -4.17 -1.60
N THR A 98 15.50 -3.72 -0.33
CA THR A 98 16.50 -2.75 0.15
C THR A 98 17.79 -3.41 0.66
N SER A 99 17.78 -4.73 0.88
CA SER A 99 19.00 -5.48 1.21
C SER A 99 20.02 -5.37 0.07
N LYS A 100 21.31 -5.43 0.39
CA LYS A 100 22.39 -5.32 -0.60
C LYS A 100 22.26 -6.34 -1.75
N GLU A 101 21.89 -7.56 -1.41
CA GLU A 101 21.71 -8.63 -2.39
C GLU A 101 20.41 -8.42 -3.21
N GLY A 102 19.29 -8.13 -2.55
CA GLY A 102 18.02 -7.90 -3.22
C GLY A 102 18.07 -6.69 -4.15
N ALA A 103 18.69 -5.59 -3.73
CA ALA A 103 18.90 -4.43 -4.57
C ALA A 103 19.75 -4.76 -5.81
N ARG A 104 20.82 -5.58 -5.66
CA ARG A 104 21.65 -6.04 -6.78
C ARG A 104 20.87 -6.89 -7.75
N ILE A 105 20.09 -7.84 -7.26
CA ILE A 105 19.25 -8.71 -8.11
C ILE A 105 18.18 -7.89 -8.81
N TYR A 106 17.50 -6.99 -8.07
CA TYR A 106 16.45 -6.15 -8.65
C TYR A 106 16.97 -5.16 -9.69
N ALA A 107 18.19 -4.64 -9.53
CA ALA A 107 18.84 -3.77 -10.51
C ALA A 107 19.05 -4.46 -11.88
N LYS A 108 19.30 -5.78 -11.91
CA LYS A 108 19.42 -6.55 -13.15
C LYS A 108 18.15 -6.50 -14.01
N ARG A 109 16.98 -6.34 -13.39
CA ARG A 109 15.70 -6.22 -14.11
C ARG A 109 15.71 -5.12 -15.17
N LYS A 110 16.37 -3.99 -14.88
CA LYS A 110 16.48 -2.87 -15.83
C LYS A 110 17.30 -3.22 -17.06
N VAL A 111 18.28 -4.10 -16.91
CA VAL A 111 19.18 -4.51 -17.99
C VAL A 111 18.60 -5.67 -18.79
N ASP A 112 18.03 -6.66 -18.10
CA ASP A 112 17.62 -7.93 -18.71
C ASP A 112 16.17 -7.90 -19.24
N VAL A 113 15.26 -7.29 -18.51
CA VAL A 113 13.81 -7.41 -18.76
C VAL A 113 13.21 -6.16 -19.38
N GLU A 114 13.50 -4.97 -18.84
CA GLU A 114 12.87 -3.73 -19.32
C GLU A 114 13.21 -3.40 -20.79
N PRO A 115 14.45 -3.60 -21.28
CA PRO A 115 14.78 -3.37 -22.69
C PRO A 115 14.01 -4.29 -23.64
N VAL A 116 13.81 -5.56 -23.26
CA VAL A 116 13.03 -6.52 -24.06
C VAL A 116 11.59 -6.06 -24.19
N PHE A 117 10.94 -5.69 -23.08
CA PHE A 117 9.57 -5.14 -23.12
C PHE A 117 9.50 -3.80 -23.87
N GLY A 118 10.51 -2.94 -23.71
CA GLY A 118 10.61 -1.69 -24.47
C GLY A 118 10.66 -1.94 -25.97
N ARG A 119 11.46 -2.91 -26.41
CA ARG A 119 11.59 -3.32 -27.82
C ARG A 119 10.30 -3.94 -28.34
N MET A 120 9.67 -4.86 -27.57
CA MET A 120 8.39 -5.46 -27.94
C MET A 120 7.32 -4.39 -28.17
N LYS A 121 7.19 -3.43 -27.26
CA LYS A 121 6.17 -2.37 -27.36
C LYS A 121 6.50 -1.31 -28.41
N GLY A 122 7.75 -0.89 -28.50
CA GLY A 122 8.19 0.23 -29.34
C GLY A 122 8.49 -0.17 -30.78
N VAL A 123 9.15 -1.30 -30.99
CA VAL A 123 9.58 -1.76 -32.32
C VAL A 123 8.54 -2.69 -32.95
N PHE A 124 8.09 -3.69 -32.16
CA PHE A 124 7.15 -4.70 -32.67
C PHE A 124 5.66 -4.34 -32.43
N GLY A 125 5.37 -3.22 -31.76
CA GLY A 125 4.01 -2.76 -31.53
C GLY A 125 3.18 -3.66 -30.60
N VAL A 126 3.79 -4.61 -29.90
CA VAL A 126 3.12 -5.58 -29.01
C VAL A 126 2.72 -4.89 -27.73
N ARG A 127 1.52 -4.33 -27.71
CA ARG A 127 0.96 -3.64 -26.53
C ARG A 127 0.05 -4.54 -25.71
N ARG A 128 -0.47 -5.60 -26.31
CA ARG A 128 -1.42 -6.53 -25.70
C ARG A 128 -1.30 -7.89 -26.36
N VAL A 129 -1.34 -8.94 -25.56
CA VAL A 129 -1.48 -10.32 -26.01
C VAL A 129 -2.97 -10.61 -26.22
N HIS A 130 -3.34 -11.18 -27.36
CA HIS A 130 -4.73 -11.41 -27.76
C HIS A 130 -5.24 -12.80 -27.42
N VAL A 131 -4.35 -13.71 -27.05
CA VAL A 131 -4.64 -15.11 -26.73
C VAL A 131 -4.61 -15.35 -25.22
N ARG A 132 -5.24 -16.47 -24.77
CA ARG A 132 -5.27 -16.88 -23.37
C ARG A 132 -4.61 -18.26 -23.21
N GLY A 133 -4.00 -18.47 -22.06
CA GLY A 133 -3.30 -19.70 -21.70
C GLY A 133 -1.81 -19.61 -21.97
N GLN A 134 -1.02 -20.16 -21.04
CA GLN A 134 0.42 -20.01 -21.02
C GLN A 134 1.09 -20.46 -22.34
N LYS A 135 0.80 -21.67 -22.81
CA LYS A 135 1.41 -22.23 -24.04
C LYS A 135 1.13 -21.39 -25.27
N VAL A 136 -0.11 -20.88 -25.41
CA VAL A 136 -0.50 -20.08 -26.59
C VAL A 136 0.12 -18.70 -26.52
N VAL A 137 0.23 -18.09 -25.33
CA VAL A 137 0.96 -16.84 -25.10
C VAL A 137 2.45 -16.97 -25.40
N GLU A 138 3.08 -18.07 -24.96
CA GLU A 138 4.48 -18.36 -25.26
C GLU A 138 4.72 -18.50 -26.76
N THR A 139 3.81 -19.15 -27.48
CA THR A 139 3.88 -19.28 -28.94
C THR A 139 3.73 -17.92 -29.63
N GLU A 140 2.73 -17.11 -29.26
CA GLU A 140 2.51 -15.77 -29.81
C GLU A 140 3.74 -14.86 -29.60
N ILE A 141 4.31 -14.88 -28.38
CA ILE A 141 5.52 -14.11 -28.07
C ILE A 141 6.73 -14.66 -28.82
N GLY A 142 6.87 -15.98 -28.94
CA GLY A 142 7.97 -16.62 -29.66
C GLY A 142 8.02 -16.33 -31.15
N PHE A 143 6.89 -16.01 -31.77
CA PHE A 143 6.84 -15.55 -33.18
C PHE A 143 7.25 -14.09 -33.36
N LEU A 144 7.32 -13.31 -32.26
CA LEU A 144 7.61 -11.87 -32.27
C LEU A 144 9.07 -11.55 -31.90
N LEU A 145 9.81 -12.53 -31.38
CA LEU A 145 11.22 -12.42 -30.98
C LEU A 145 12.14 -13.06 -32.00
#